data_e4d00f2818d600e3941116c92f86c791
#
_entry.id   e4d00f2818d600e3941116c92f86c791
#
_cell.length_a   1.000
_cell.length_b   1.000
_cell.length_c   1.000
_cell.angle_alpha   90.00
_cell.angle_beta   90.00
_cell.angle_gamma   90.00
#
_symmetry.space_group_name_H-M   'P 1'
#
loop_
_entity.id
_entity.type
_entity.pdbx_description
1 polymer ?
#
loop_
_entity_poly.entity_id
_entity_poly.type
_entity_poly.pdbx_seq_one_letter_code
_entity_poly.pdbx_strand_id
1 'polypeptide(L)'
;MADGLSLLPLGVSSWFATRPSEKAEKGGAVAIREDVGAFLVSHADEGYRAFQAKLIPNIDAATIVGVRTPELRKFAKGLARREDAGEFLAALPHGTFEENQLHSFVIAQERDFDKLVGEIERFLPFVDNWATCDQLSCRGLAANPDAALAKARSWLESDHEYTVRFAIGVLMELFLDERFRPEFFAWVIGVSRPEYYVNMMRAWYFAEALAKQPAAAEAVIASGALDAWTHNKAIQKAVESRRISPEQKDRLRAMKRRS
;
A
#
# COMPACT_ATOMS: atom_id res chain seq x y z
N MET A 1 22.96 -32.57 -30.13
CA MET A 1 23.13 -31.08 -30.18
C MET A 1 21.79 -30.53 -30.56
N ALA A 2 21.05 -30.03 -29.59
CA ALA A 2 19.77 -29.41 -29.77
C ALA A 2 19.72 -28.23 -28.80
N ASP A 3 19.58 -27.05 -29.37
CA ASP A 3 19.63 -25.77 -28.70
C ASP A 3 18.45 -25.57 -27.76
N GLY A 4 18.75 -25.40 -26.49
CA GLY A 4 17.79 -24.99 -25.47
C GLY A 4 17.48 -23.49 -25.55
N LEU A 5 16.58 -23.09 -26.44
CA LEU A 5 15.93 -21.78 -26.36
C LEU A 5 14.87 -21.82 -25.26
N SER A 6 15.19 -21.27 -24.12
CA SER A 6 14.27 -20.98 -23.02
C SER A 6 13.20 -20.02 -23.54
N LEU A 7 11.97 -20.51 -23.67
CA LEU A 7 10.79 -19.71 -23.96
C LEU A 7 10.45 -18.83 -22.75
N LEU A 8 10.83 -17.55 -22.79
CA LEU A 8 10.25 -16.54 -21.94
C LEU A 8 8.75 -16.45 -22.27
N PRO A 9 7.85 -16.31 -21.28
CA PRO A 9 6.43 -16.16 -21.55
C PRO A 9 6.20 -14.91 -22.40
N LEU A 10 5.53 -15.10 -23.53
CA LEU A 10 5.29 -14.11 -24.60
C LEU A 10 4.63 -12.80 -24.14
N GLY A 11 4.11 -12.74 -22.91
CA GLY A 11 3.47 -11.54 -22.36
C GLY A 11 4.43 -10.48 -21.82
N VAL A 12 5.63 -10.84 -21.38
CA VAL A 12 6.55 -9.89 -20.70
C VAL A 12 7.36 -9.07 -21.71
N SER A 13 7.76 -9.66 -22.82
CA SER A 13 8.56 -8.98 -23.84
C SER A 13 7.79 -7.92 -24.64
N SER A 14 6.46 -8.03 -24.78
CA SER A 14 5.66 -7.06 -25.53
C SER A 14 5.39 -5.76 -24.76
N TRP A 15 5.48 -5.77 -23.42
CA TRP A 15 5.24 -4.60 -22.58
C TRP A 15 6.32 -3.53 -22.70
N PHE A 16 7.54 -3.94 -23.03
CA PHE A 16 8.67 -3.01 -23.16
C PHE A 16 8.88 -2.49 -24.60
N ALA A 17 8.13 -3.00 -25.57
CA ALA A 17 8.42 -2.79 -26.99
C ALA A 17 7.66 -1.65 -27.68
N THR A 18 6.55 -1.11 -27.13
CA THR A 18 5.80 -0.08 -27.89
C THR A 18 5.04 0.90 -26.99
N ARG A 19 5.60 2.11 -26.81
CA ARG A 19 4.84 3.36 -26.75
C ARG A 19 5.40 4.35 -27.74
N PRO A 20 4.55 5.09 -28.50
CA PRO A 20 5.03 6.03 -29.51
C PRO A 20 5.75 7.22 -28.86
N SER A 21 6.82 7.60 -29.49
CA SER A 21 7.77 8.64 -29.10
C SER A 21 7.25 10.03 -29.37
N GLU A 22 7.35 10.94 -28.40
CA GLU A 22 7.61 12.36 -28.65
C GLU A 22 9.09 12.63 -28.42
N LYS A 23 9.71 13.23 -29.43
CA LYS A 23 11.15 13.50 -29.47
C LYS A 23 11.50 14.75 -28.68
N ALA A 24 12.58 14.64 -27.89
CA ALA A 24 13.62 15.62 -27.63
C ALA A 24 13.83 16.10 -26.18
N GLU A 25 13.92 15.17 -25.20
CA GLU A 25 14.63 15.42 -23.90
C GLU A 25 14.94 14.08 -23.20
N LYS A 26 15.25 13.04 -23.96
CA LYS A 26 14.94 11.64 -23.63
C LYS A 26 16.12 10.69 -23.47
N GLY A 27 17.32 11.16 -23.22
CA GLY A 27 18.45 10.22 -22.98
C GLY A 27 18.32 9.45 -21.66
N GLY A 28 17.92 10.13 -20.58
CA GLY A 28 17.82 9.57 -19.23
C GLY A 28 16.57 8.72 -19.01
N ALA A 29 15.37 9.22 -19.43
CA ALA A 29 14.10 8.53 -19.23
C ALA A 29 14.03 7.17 -19.92
N VAL A 30 14.67 7.02 -21.07
CA VAL A 30 14.76 5.73 -21.77
C VAL A 30 15.68 4.79 -20.99
N ALA A 31 16.84 5.26 -20.55
CA ALA A 31 17.85 4.44 -19.87
C ALA A 31 17.32 3.88 -18.54
N ILE A 32 16.68 4.70 -17.69
CA ILE A 32 16.18 4.23 -16.39
C ILE A 32 15.04 3.20 -16.55
N ARG A 33 14.18 3.35 -17.57
CA ARG A 33 13.12 2.38 -17.85
C ARG A 33 13.67 1.05 -18.37
N GLU A 34 14.70 1.10 -19.21
CA GLU A 34 15.39 -0.11 -19.70
C GLU A 34 16.06 -0.85 -18.55
N ASP A 35 16.72 -0.13 -17.63
CA ASP A 35 17.34 -0.71 -16.44
C ASP A 35 16.33 -1.36 -15.51
N VAL A 36 15.18 -0.68 -15.25
CA VAL A 36 14.09 -1.24 -14.45
C VAL A 36 13.54 -2.48 -15.14
N GLY A 37 13.25 -2.42 -16.44
CA GLY A 37 12.75 -3.56 -17.20
C GLY A 37 13.72 -4.76 -17.18
N ALA A 38 15.00 -4.52 -17.42
CA ALA A 38 16.03 -5.55 -17.36
C ALA A 38 16.14 -6.18 -15.95
N PHE A 39 16.08 -5.36 -14.91
CA PHE A 39 16.07 -5.86 -13.53
C PHE A 39 14.85 -6.75 -13.27
N LEU A 40 13.64 -6.32 -13.64
CA LEU A 40 12.41 -7.08 -13.43
C LEU A 40 12.46 -8.43 -14.16
N VAL A 41 12.87 -8.43 -15.42
CA VAL A 41 12.98 -9.68 -16.24
C VAL A 41 14.01 -10.64 -15.62
N SER A 42 15.16 -10.12 -15.19
CA SER A 42 16.24 -10.98 -14.64
C SER A 42 15.91 -11.60 -13.27
N HIS A 43 14.92 -11.05 -12.55
CA HIS A 43 14.51 -11.52 -11.22
C HIS A 43 13.09 -12.10 -11.20
N ALA A 44 12.49 -12.32 -12.37
CA ALA A 44 11.16 -12.92 -12.49
C ALA A 44 11.13 -14.37 -11.97
N ASP A 45 10.12 -14.69 -11.15
CA ASP A 45 9.88 -16.03 -10.58
C ASP A 45 8.40 -16.39 -10.83
N GLU A 46 8.17 -17.35 -11.72
CA GLU A 46 6.82 -17.76 -12.12
C GLU A 46 6.01 -18.34 -10.93
N GLY A 47 6.67 -19.06 -10.02
CA GLY A 47 6.01 -19.59 -8.81
C GLY A 47 5.56 -18.44 -7.88
N TYR A 48 6.39 -17.41 -7.73
CA TYR A 48 6.05 -16.25 -6.93
C TYR A 48 4.99 -15.39 -7.62
N ARG A 49 5.04 -15.22 -8.94
CA ARG A 49 3.99 -14.60 -9.75
C ARG A 49 2.63 -15.24 -9.52
N ALA A 50 2.56 -16.60 -9.65
CA ALA A 50 1.32 -17.34 -9.43
C ALA A 50 0.81 -17.22 -7.98
N PHE A 51 1.70 -17.11 -7.00
CA PHE A 51 1.36 -16.85 -5.61
C PHE A 51 0.78 -15.44 -5.42
N GLN A 52 1.44 -14.41 -5.94
CA GLN A 52 0.99 -13.01 -5.85
C GLN A 52 -0.36 -12.79 -6.53
N ALA A 53 -0.59 -13.37 -7.71
CA ALA A 53 -1.85 -13.27 -8.43
C ALA A 53 -3.06 -13.76 -7.59
N LYS A 54 -2.85 -14.77 -6.73
CA LYS A 54 -3.89 -15.24 -5.81
C LYS A 54 -4.15 -14.29 -4.65
N LEU A 55 -3.14 -13.52 -4.23
CA LEU A 55 -3.26 -12.58 -3.11
C LEU A 55 -3.90 -11.25 -3.53
N ILE A 56 -3.74 -10.85 -4.78
CA ILE A 56 -4.22 -9.57 -5.33
C ILE A 56 -5.12 -9.84 -6.56
N PRO A 57 -6.28 -10.48 -6.35
CA PRO A 57 -7.16 -10.91 -7.46
C PRO A 57 -7.86 -9.76 -8.20
N ASN A 58 -7.71 -8.54 -7.72
CA ASN A 58 -8.34 -7.34 -8.28
C ASN A 58 -7.50 -6.64 -9.36
N ILE A 59 -6.28 -7.11 -9.63
CA ILE A 59 -5.46 -6.64 -10.76
C ILE A 59 -5.29 -7.74 -11.80
N ASP A 60 -4.96 -7.36 -13.04
CA ASP A 60 -4.66 -8.33 -14.08
C ASP A 60 -3.37 -9.11 -13.75
N ALA A 61 -3.47 -10.43 -13.62
CA ALA A 61 -2.33 -11.30 -13.37
C ALA A 61 -1.22 -11.18 -14.44
N ALA A 62 -1.55 -10.72 -15.65
CA ALA A 62 -0.58 -10.45 -16.69
C ALA A 62 0.36 -9.29 -16.35
N THR A 63 -0.04 -8.35 -15.48
CA THR A 63 0.80 -7.24 -15.03
C THR A 63 1.80 -7.62 -13.96
N ILE A 64 1.71 -8.84 -13.39
CA ILE A 64 2.60 -9.32 -12.33
C ILE A 64 3.79 -10.02 -12.96
N VAL A 65 4.99 -9.55 -12.70
CA VAL A 65 6.26 -10.16 -13.17
C VAL A 65 6.72 -11.28 -12.24
N GLY A 66 6.52 -11.14 -10.94
CA GLY A 66 6.88 -12.12 -9.93
C GLY A 66 8.25 -11.86 -9.28
N VAL A 67 8.66 -10.61 -9.14
CA VAL A 67 9.90 -10.26 -8.43
C VAL A 67 9.65 -10.17 -6.93
N ARG A 68 10.50 -10.83 -6.13
CA ARG A 68 10.35 -10.86 -4.68
C ARG A 68 10.57 -9.50 -4.04
N THR A 69 9.73 -9.13 -3.10
CA THR A 69 9.76 -7.82 -2.40
C THR A 69 11.15 -7.43 -1.83
N PRO A 70 11.96 -8.32 -1.23
CA PRO A 70 13.29 -7.96 -0.78
C PRO A 70 14.22 -7.48 -1.90
N GLU A 71 14.14 -8.08 -3.08
CA GLU A 71 14.93 -7.67 -4.26
C GLU A 71 14.48 -6.31 -4.78
N LEU A 72 13.16 -6.09 -4.86
CA LEU A 72 12.60 -4.77 -5.22
C LEU A 72 13.06 -3.68 -4.25
N ARG A 73 13.01 -3.93 -2.94
CA ARG A 73 13.48 -2.96 -1.93
C ARG A 73 14.97 -2.66 -2.03
N LYS A 74 15.78 -3.67 -2.34
CA LYS A 74 17.22 -3.50 -2.55
C LYS A 74 17.50 -2.65 -3.79
N PHE A 75 16.84 -2.96 -4.90
CA PHE A 75 16.96 -2.22 -6.15
C PHE A 75 16.48 -0.77 -6.00
N ALA A 76 15.34 -0.54 -5.37
CA ALA A 76 14.78 0.80 -5.14
C ALA A 76 15.74 1.74 -4.37
N LYS A 77 16.55 1.21 -3.44
CA LYS A 77 17.58 2.01 -2.73
C LYS A 77 18.67 2.53 -3.67
N GLY A 78 19.02 1.76 -4.69
CA GLY A 78 19.94 2.18 -5.74
C GLY A 78 19.30 3.20 -6.67
N LEU A 79 18.07 2.88 -7.10
CA LEU A 79 17.27 3.70 -8.02
C LEU A 79 17.03 5.11 -7.46
N ALA A 80 16.66 5.22 -6.17
CA ALA A 80 16.41 6.50 -5.50
C ALA A 80 17.64 7.44 -5.40
N ARG A 81 18.85 6.93 -5.64
CA ARG A 81 20.10 7.72 -5.60
C ARG A 81 20.54 8.19 -6.98
N ARG A 82 19.87 7.76 -8.02
CA ARG A 82 20.20 8.16 -9.39
C ARG A 82 19.71 9.58 -9.65
N GLU A 83 20.45 10.31 -10.48
CA GLU A 83 20.07 11.66 -10.92
C GLU A 83 18.76 11.64 -11.75
N ASP A 84 18.52 10.55 -12.49
CA ASP A 84 17.34 10.33 -13.33
C ASP A 84 16.18 9.64 -12.60
N ALA A 85 16.24 9.43 -11.27
CA ALA A 85 15.17 8.81 -10.50
C ALA A 85 13.80 9.52 -10.66
N GLY A 86 13.80 10.85 -10.80
CA GLY A 86 12.59 11.65 -11.05
C GLY A 86 11.90 11.29 -12.36
N GLU A 87 12.63 10.83 -13.38
CA GLU A 87 12.06 10.41 -14.66
C GLU A 87 11.27 9.09 -14.53
N PHE A 88 11.74 8.17 -13.67
CA PHE A 88 10.99 6.97 -13.31
C PHE A 88 9.70 7.33 -12.57
N LEU A 89 9.78 8.22 -11.56
CA LEU A 89 8.61 8.65 -10.79
C LEU A 89 7.58 9.42 -11.64
N ALA A 90 8.04 10.19 -12.62
CA ALA A 90 7.15 10.91 -13.54
C ALA A 90 6.47 10.00 -14.59
N ALA A 91 6.95 8.76 -14.75
CA ALA A 91 6.50 7.85 -15.80
C ALA A 91 5.18 7.10 -15.45
N LEU A 92 4.22 7.78 -14.87
CA LEU A 92 2.91 7.24 -14.54
C LEU A 92 1.94 7.27 -15.73
N PRO A 93 1.01 6.29 -15.83
CA PRO A 93 0.93 5.06 -15.02
C PRO A 93 2.04 4.06 -15.36
N HIS A 94 2.46 3.27 -14.38
CA HIS A 94 3.37 2.15 -14.60
C HIS A 94 2.68 0.97 -15.29
N GLY A 95 3.46 0.13 -15.98
CA GLY A 95 2.94 -1.01 -16.73
C GLY A 95 2.80 -2.30 -15.93
N THR A 96 3.55 -2.45 -14.84
CA THR A 96 3.59 -3.67 -14.03
C THR A 96 3.34 -3.41 -12.56
N PHE A 97 2.88 -4.46 -11.87
CA PHE A 97 2.72 -4.43 -10.41
C PHE A 97 4.05 -4.10 -9.71
N GLU A 98 5.15 -4.66 -10.17
CA GLU A 98 6.47 -4.44 -9.58
C GLU A 98 7.00 -3.02 -9.80
N GLU A 99 6.71 -2.38 -10.92
CA GLU A 99 7.02 -0.96 -11.11
C GLU A 99 6.26 -0.08 -10.10
N ASN A 100 4.99 -0.38 -9.82
CA ASN A 100 4.21 0.30 -8.78
C ASN A 100 4.81 0.05 -7.38
N GLN A 101 5.28 -1.17 -7.09
CA GLN A 101 6.01 -1.46 -5.85
C GLN A 101 7.33 -0.68 -5.75
N LEU A 102 8.11 -0.64 -6.84
CA LEU A 102 9.35 0.13 -6.90
C LEU A 102 9.08 1.62 -6.68
N HIS A 103 8.03 2.18 -7.28
CA HIS A 103 7.62 3.57 -7.07
C HIS A 103 7.40 3.85 -5.57
N SER A 104 6.60 3.02 -4.90
CA SER A 104 6.37 3.13 -3.45
C SER A 104 7.67 3.11 -2.65
N PHE A 105 8.62 2.22 -3.01
CA PHE A 105 9.89 2.09 -2.29
C PHE A 105 10.86 3.24 -2.60
N VAL A 106 10.82 3.83 -3.79
CA VAL A 106 11.66 4.98 -4.16
C VAL A 106 11.21 6.22 -3.41
N ILE A 107 9.91 6.56 -3.44
CA ILE A 107 9.40 7.74 -2.71
C ILE A 107 9.55 7.59 -1.19
N ALA A 108 9.56 6.38 -0.66
CA ALA A 108 9.84 6.11 0.76
C ALA A 108 11.28 6.48 1.19
N GLN A 109 12.20 6.75 0.25
CA GLN A 109 13.55 7.25 0.56
C GLN A 109 13.61 8.78 0.69
N GLU A 110 12.57 9.51 0.26
CA GLU A 110 12.53 10.98 0.36
C GLU A 110 12.51 11.42 1.82
N ARG A 111 13.28 12.46 2.14
CA ARG A 111 13.44 13.03 3.49
C ARG A 111 12.76 14.37 3.66
N ASP A 112 12.61 15.10 2.57
CA ASP A 112 11.88 16.35 2.56
C ASP A 112 10.38 16.06 2.63
N PHE A 113 9.71 16.64 3.62
CA PHE A 113 8.30 16.36 3.88
C PHE A 113 7.40 16.80 2.73
N ASP A 114 7.61 17.99 2.19
CA ASP A 114 6.74 18.56 1.16
C ASP A 114 6.92 17.82 -0.17
N LYS A 115 8.16 17.45 -0.51
CA LYS A 115 8.44 16.60 -1.67
C LYS A 115 7.81 15.23 -1.51
N LEU A 116 7.95 14.60 -0.34
CA LEU A 116 7.34 13.30 -0.06
C LEU A 116 5.83 13.35 -0.23
N VAL A 117 5.16 14.35 0.34
CA VAL A 117 3.71 14.54 0.19
C VAL A 117 3.34 14.73 -1.28
N GLY A 118 4.07 15.56 -2.01
CA GLY A 118 3.84 15.78 -3.44
C GLY A 118 3.95 14.50 -4.27
N GLU A 119 4.96 13.65 -3.99
CA GLU A 119 5.12 12.36 -4.68
C GLU A 119 4.00 11.36 -4.28
N ILE A 120 3.63 11.31 -3.01
CA ILE A 120 2.49 10.50 -2.55
C ILE A 120 1.20 10.91 -3.28
N GLU A 121 0.87 12.20 -3.30
CA GLU A 121 -0.35 12.70 -3.93
C GLU A 121 -0.37 12.48 -5.46
N ARG A 122 0.79 12.53 -6.10
CA ARG A 122 0.92 12.22 -7.53
C ARG A 122 0.72 10.73 -7.81
N PHE A 123 1.19 9.86 -6.94
CA PHE A 123 1.17 8.41 -7.12
C PHE A 123 -0.16 7.77 -6.71
N LEU A 124 -0.79 8.21 -5.63
CA LEU A 124 -2.01 7.60 -5.07
C LEU A 124 -3.12 7.33 -6.10
N PRO A 125 -3.41 8.21 -7.08
CA PRO A 125 -4.44 7.94 -8.09
C PRO A 125 -4.17 6.71 -8.98
N PHE A 126 -2.94 6.22 -9.00
CA PHE A 126 -2.51 5.07 -9.79
C PHE A 126 -2.35 3.79 -8.96
N VAL A 127 -2.59 3.88 -7.64
CA VAL A 127 -2.55 2.71 -6.74
C VAL A 127 -3.86 1.96 -6.88
N ASP A 128 -3.81 0.73 -7.37
CA ASP A 128 -4.97 -0.10 -7.72
C ASP A 128 -5.10 -1.37 -6.89
N ASN A 129 -4.21 -1.55 -5.89
CA ASN A 129 -4.22 -2.74 -5.05
C ASN A 129 -3.66 -2.47 -3.64
N TRP A 130 -4.10 -3.32 -2.68
CA TRP A 130 -3.72 -3.20 -1.29
C TRP A 130 -2.22 -3.44 -1.05
N ALA A 131 -1.58 -4.32 -1.84
CA ALA A 131 -0.17 -4.66 -1.64
C ALA A 131 0.74 -3.48 -1.98
N THR A 132 0.41 -2.70 -3.01
CA THR A 132 1.11 -1.44 -3.35
C THR A 132 0.80 -0.36 -2.32
N CYS A 133 -0.47 -0.18 -1.95
CA CYS A 133 -0.90 0.81 -0.97
C CYS A 133 -0.18 0.64 0.38
N ASP A 134 -0.13 -0.59 0.91
CA ASP A 134 0.45 -0.89 2.22
C ASP A 134 1.99 -0.87 2.22
N GLN A 135 2.63 -0.91 1.04
CA GLN A 135 4.07 -0.72 0.90
C GLN A 135 4.49 0.76 0.85
N LEU A 136 3.54 1.66 0.57
CA LEU A 136 3.78 3.09 0.58
C LEU A 136 3.98 3.56 2.03
N SER A 137 5.25 3.82 2.40
CA SER A 137 5.63 4.05 3.78
C SER A 137 5.17 5.40 4.31
N CYS A 138 4.54 5.41 5.47
CA CYS A 138 4.14 6.63 6.18
C CYS A 138 5.28 7.25 7.03
N ARG A 139 6.45 6.59 7.14
CA ARG A 139 7.49 6.99 8.10
C ARG A 139 8.04 8.41 7.89
N GLY A 140 8.22 8.81 6.63
CA GLY A 140 8.68 10.17 6.32
C GLY A 140 7.69 11.25 6.76
N LEU A 141 6.41 10.93 6.80
CA LEU A 141 5.36 11.85 7.26
C LEU A 141 5.47 12.17 8.76
N ALA A 142 6.13 11.32 9.55
CA ALA A 142 6.35 11.56 10.99
C ALA A 142 7.27 12.77 11.27
N ALA A 143 7.99 13.28 10.27
CA ALA A 143 8.83 14.48 10.40
C ALA A 143 8.00 15.74 10.68
N ASN A 144 6.75 15.81 10.19
CA ASN A 144 5.81 16.90 10.47
C ASN A 144 4.42 16.31 10.81
N PRO A 145 4.19 15.88 12.07
CA PRO A 145 2.97 15.17 12.43
C PRO A 145 1.68 15.99 12.23
N ASP A 146 1.71 17.28 12.47
CA ASP A 146 0.51 18.12 12.33
C ASP A 146 0.12 18.25 10.85
N ALA A 147 1.08 18.48 9.97
CA ALA A 147 0.84 18.51 8.53
C ALA A 147 0.42 17.13 7.99
N ALA A 148 1.05 16.04 8.49
CA ALA A 148 0.66 14.69 8.15
C ALA A 148 -0.79 14.38 8.57
N LEU A 149 -1.21 14.85 9.75
CA LEU A 149 -2.58 14.68 10.22
C LEU A 149 -3.58 15.44 9.34
N ALA A 150 -3.26 16.69 8.98
CA ALA A 150 -4.09 17.49 8.08
C ALA A 150 -4.24 16.81 6.70
N LYS A 151 -3.14 16.26 6.16
CA LYS A 151 -3.16 15.47 4.90
C LYS A 151 -3.97 14.19 5.04
N ALA A 152 -3.76 13.41 6.10
CA ALA A 152 -4.56 12.21 6.35
C ALA A 152 -6.06 12.53 6.41
N ARG A 153 -6.44 13.63 7.07
CA ARG A 153 -7.83 14.08 7.13
C ARG A 153 -8.40 14.39 5.74
N SER A 154 -7.64 15.11 4.90
CA SER A 154 -8.02 15.41 3.52
C SER A 154 -8.14 14.14 2.65
N TRP A 155 -7.19 13.20 2.78
CA TRP A 155 -7.21 11.96 2.01
C TRP A 155 -8.36 11.02 2.38
N LEU A 156 -8.90 11.10 3.61
CA LEU A 156 -10.11 10.36 4.00
C LEU A 156 -11.35 10.78 3.20
N GLU A 157 -11.36 11.99 2.64
CA GLU A 157 -12.46 12.56 1.86
C GLU A 157 -12.34 12.25 0.35
N SER A 158 -11.28 11.55 -0.07
CA SER A 158 -11.05 11.19 -1.47
C SER A 158 -12.09 10.20 -1.98
N ASP A 159 -12.45 10.30 -3.27
CA ASP A 159 -13.26 9.30 -3.97
C ASP A 159 -12.46 8.04 -4.33
N HIS A 160 -11.13 8.10 -4.29
CA HIS A 160 -10.26 6.99 -4.66
C HIS A 160 -10.06 6.02 -3.50
N GLU A 161 -10.40 4.73 -3.71
CA GLU A 161 -10.39 3.67 -2.69
C GLU A 161 -9.05 3.59 -1.94
N TYR A 162 -7.92 3.52 -2.67
CA TYR A 162 -6.62 3.33 -2.05
C TYR A 162 -6.04 4.59 -1.44
N THR A 163 -6.50 5.77 -1.84
CA THR A 163 -6.18 7.02 -1.12
C THR A 163 -6.82 7.03 0.26
N VAL A 164 -8.09 6.63 0.37
CA VAL A 164 -8.77 6.47 1.66
C VAL A 164 -8.12 5.37 2.51
N ARG A 165 -7.78 4.22 1.90
CA ARG A 165 -7.05 3.16 2.58
C ARG A 165 -5.72 3.63 3.12
N PHE A 166 -4.94 4.37 2.33
CA PHE A 166 -3.66 4.95 2.75
C PHE A 166 -3.83 5.93 3.92
N ALA A 167 -4.84 6.81 3.86
CA ALA A 167 -5.14 7.75 4.94
C ALA A 167 -5.40 7.04 6.28
N ILE A 168 -6.21 5.97 6.27
CA ILE A 168 -6.45 5.14 7.47
C ILE A 168 -5.15 4.49 7.94
N GLY A 169 -4.29 4.04 7.01
CA GLY A 169 -2.95 3.51 7.29
C GLY A 169 -2.06 4.53 8.01
N VAL A 170 -2.05 5.79 7.55
CA VAL A 170 -1.31 6.89 8.20
C VAL A 170 -1.81 7.11 9.63
N LEU A 171 -3.13 7.16 9.85
CA LEU A 171 -3.70 7.28 11.19
C LEU A 171 -3.31 6.09 12.08
N MET A 172 -3.31 4.88 11.53
CA MET A 172 -2.95 3.65 12.25
C MET A 172 -1.47 3.63 12.67
N GLU A 173 -0.55 4.03 11.76
CA GLU A 173 0.89 3.95 12.01
C GLU A 173 1.40 5.10 12.88
N LEU A 174 0.90 6.32 12.68
CA LEU A 174 1.48 7.52 13.28
C LEU A 174 0.67 8.08 14.44
N PHE A 175 -0.61 7.71 14.58
CA PHE A 175 -1.55 8.38 15.49
C PHE A 175 -2.33 7.42 16.41
N LEU A 176 -1.95 6.17 16.56
CA LEU A 176 -2.55 5.25 17.53
C LEU A 176 -1.75 5.07 18.83
N ASP A 177 -0.55 5.63 18.93
CA ASP A 177 0.29 5.57 20.13
C ASP A 177 0.20 6.90 20.92
N GLU A 178 1.32 7.55 21.20
CA GLU A 178 1.42 8.77 22.03
C GLU A 178 0.62 9.96 21.48
N ARG A 179 0.40 10.00 20.14
CA ARG A 179 -0.38 11.06 19.47
C ARG A 179 -1.86 10.75 19.36
N PHE A 180 -2.33 9.66 20.01
CA PHE A 180 -3.72 9.25 19.91
C PHE A 180 -4.67 10.32 20.48
N ARG A 181 -5.75 10.58 19.74
CA ARG A 181 -6.90 11.38 20.17
C ARG A 181 -8.19 10.65 19.81
N PRO A 182 -9.18 10.58 20.71
CA PRO A 182 -10.44 9.85 20.48
C PRO A 182 -11.19 10.26 19.21
N GLU A 183 -11.02 11.50 18.76
CA GLU A 183 -11.64 12.03 17.53
C GLU A 183 -11.19 11.26 16.26
N PHE A 184 -10.00 10.65 16.26
CA PHE A 184 -9.53 9.86 15.13
C PHE A 184 -10.40 8.61 14.91
N PHE A 185 -10.95 8.05 15.98
CA PHE A 185 -11.93 6.98 15.86
C PHE A 185 -13.18 7.46 15.11
N ALA A 186 -13.69 8.65 15.45
CA ALA A 186 -14.85 9.22 14.76
C ALA A 186 -14.58 9.44 13.26
N TRP A 187 -13.37 9.86 12.89
CA TRP A 187 -13.00 9.99 11.47
C TRP A 187 -13.05 8.66 10.74
N VAL A 188 -12.44 7.59 11.29
CA VAL A 188 -12.44 6.26 10.67
C VAL A 188 -13.83 5.61 10.68
N ILE A 189 -14.64 5.83 11.73
CA ILE A 189 -16.04 5.40 11.80
C ILE A 189 -16.85 6.08 10.68
N GLY A 190 -16.64 7.38 10.47
CA GLY A 190 -17.33 8.18 9.46
C GLY A 190 -17.02 7.80 8.00
N VAL A 191 -15.97 7.03 7.74
CA VAL A 191 -15.71 6.48 6.40
C VAL A 191 -16.75 5.41 6.10
N SER A 192 -17.82 5.80 5.38
CA SER A 192 -18.91 4.92 4.97
C SER A 192 -18.80 4.62 3.48
N ARG A 193 -18.16 3.50 3.13
CA ARG A 193 -17.88 3.12 1.75
C ARG A 193 -18.12 1.64 1.51
N PRO A 194 -18.58 1.23 0.30
CA PRO A 194 -18.85 -0.18 -0.01
C PRO A 194 -17.58 -1.00 -0.26
N GLU A 195 -16.45 -0.35 -0.60
CA GLU A 195 -15.25 -1.02 -1.06
C GLU A 195 -14.64 -1.93 0.03
N TYR A 196 -14.39 -3.16 -0.37
CA TYR A 196 -13.87 -4.21 0.52
C TYR A 196 -12.54 -3.82 1.17
N TYR A 197 -11.61 -3.25 0.39
CA TYR A 197 -10.26 -2.97 0.90
C TYR A 197 -10.21 -1.73 1.80
N VAL A 198 -11.15 -0.78 1.67
CA VAL A 198 -11.35 0.30 2.65
C VAL A 198 -11.87 -0.27 3.96
N ASN A 199 -12.94 -1.08 3.91
CA ASN A 199 -13.53 -1.67 5.10
C ASN A 199 -12.58 -2.65 5.81
N MET A 200 -11.73 -3.37 5.05
CA MET A 200 -10.68 -4.21 5.63
C MET A 200 -9.62 -3.36 6.36
N MET A 201 -9.24 -2.18 5.86
CA MET A 201 -8.32 -1.29 6.54
C MET A 201 -8.95 -0.67 7.79
N ARG A 202 -10.24 -0.29 7.74
CA ARG A 202 -11.00 0.14 8.94
C ARG A 202 -10.99 -0.95 10.03
N ALA A 203 -11.24 -2.18 9.63
CA ALA A 203 -11.19 -3.31 10.56
C ALA A 203 -9.79 -3.53 11.13
N TRP A 204 -8.75 -3.37 10.33
CA TRP A 204 -7.37 -3.48 10.78
C TRP A 204 -7.00 -2.33 11.73
N TYR A 205 -7.39 -1.10 11.41
CA TYR A 205 -7.22 0.06 12.28
C TYR A 205 -7.78 -0.18 13.69
N PHE A 206 -9.04 -0.67 13.79
CA PHE A 206 -9.64 -0.96 15.10
C PHE A 206 -9.03 -2.19 15.78
N ALA A 207 -8.52 -3.16 15.05
CA ALA A 207 -7.77 -4.27 15.64
C ALA A 207 -6.44 -3.80 16.26
N GLU A 208 -5.73 -2.87 15.59
CA GLU A 208 -4.53 -2.21 16.14
C GLU A 208 -4.88 -1.31 17.33
N ALA A 209 -5.98 -0.56 17.24
CA ALA A 209 -6.46 0.28 18.31
C ALA A 209 -6.81 -0.55 19.58
N LEU A 210 -7.39 -1.73 19.44
CA LEU A 210 -7.66 -2.65 20.57
C LEU A 210 -6.38 -3.10 21.27
N ALA A 211 -5.25 -3.13 20.59
CA ALA A 211 -3.96 -3.45 21.21
C ALA A 211 -3.27 -2.24 21.83
N LYS A 212 -3.43 -1.05 21.23
CA LYS A 212 -2.70 0.17 21.61
C LYS A 212 -3.49 1.07 22.56
N GLN A 213 -4.83 1.13 22.37
CA GLN A 213 -5.77 1.98 23.10
C GLN A 213 -6.98 1.14 23.60
N PRO A 214 -6.76 0.09 24.41
CA PRO A 214 -7.78 -0.94 24.67
C PRO A 214 -9.08 -0.38 25.23
N ALA A 215 -9.04 0.51 26.23
CA ALA A 215 -10.24 1.05 26.85
C ALA A 215 -11.10 1.86 25.86
N ALA A 216 -10.48 2.75 25.08
CA ALA A 216 -11.18 3.57 24.12
C ALA A 216 -11.71 2.76 22.94
N ALA A 217 -10.93 1.79 22.44
CA ALA A 217 -11.33 0.95 21.33
C ALA A 217 -12.43 -0.06 21.72
N GLU A 218 -12.37 -0.69 22.92
CA GLU A 218 -13.43 -1.55 23.43
C GLU A 218 -14.75 -0.77 23.58
N ALA A 219 -14.71 0.49 24.00
CA ALA A 219 -15.90 1.34 24.05
C ALA A 219 -16.54 1.56 22.66
N VAL A 220 -15.73 1.74 21.59
CA VAL A 220 -16.22 1.82 20.21
C VAL A 220 -16.86 0.49 19.78
N ILE A 221 -16.22 -0.63 20.08
CA ILE A 221 -16.79 -1.96 19.78
C ILE A 221 -18.13 -2.14 20.50
N ALA A 222 -18.19 -1.82 21.80
CA ALA A 222 -19.41 -1.97 22.62
C ALA A 222 -20.55 -1.05 22.18
N SER A 223 -20.23 0.20 21.73
CA SER A 223 -21.24 1.17 21.29
C SER A 223 -21.98 0.78 20.02
N GLY A 224 -21.38 -0.11 19.23
CA GLY A 224 -21.96 -0.48 17.94
C GLY A 224 -21.82 0.54 16.83
N ALA A 225 -20.91 1.49 16.94
CA ALA A 225 -20.71 2.56 15.96
C ALA A 225 -20.19 2.08 14.60
N LEU A 226 -19.59 0.89 14.54
CA LEU A 226 -19.13 0.27 13.28
C LEU A 226 -20.28 -0.52 12.63
N ASP A 227 -20.28 -0.59 11.30
CA ASP A 227 -21.12 -1.57 10.59
C ASP A 227 -20.77 -3.00 11.02
N ALA A 228 -21.74 -3.94 10.87
CA ALA A 228 -21.61 -5.28 11.42
C ALA A 228 -20.40 -6.06 10.86
N TRP A 229 -20.09 -5.86 9.57
CA TRP A 229 -18.96 -6.54 8.93
C TRP A 229 -17.63 -6.04 9.48
N THR A 230 -17.40 -4.71 9.47
CA THR A 230 -16.19 -4.07 9.99
C THR A 230 -15.98 -4.39 11.47
N HIS A 231 -17.06 -4.33 12.27
CA HIS A 231 -17.06 -4.69 13.69
C HIS A 231 -16.56 -6.13 13.91
N ASN A 232 -17.18 -7.11 13.26
CA ASN A 232 -16.81 -8.51 13.43
C ASN A 232 -15.40 -8.81 12.90
N LYS A 233 -15.00 -8.14 11.80
CA LYS A 233 -13.69 -8.30 11.22
C LYS A 233 -12.58 -7.68 12.09
N ALA A 234 -12.84 -6.54 12.74
CA ALA A 234 -11.91 -5.94 13.71
C ALA A 234 -11.69 -6.88 14.91
N ILE A 235 -12.77 -7.44 15.47
CA ILE A 235 -12.67 -8.44 16.54
C ILE A 235 -11.89 -9.67 16.09
N GLN A 236 -12.16 -10.19 14.87
CA GLN A 236 -11.45 -11.34 14.34
C GLN A 236 -9.94 -11.07 14.31
N LYS A 237 -9.52 -9.96 13.69
CA LYS A 237 -8.10 -9.58 13.59
C LYS A 237 -7.45 -9.34 14.96
N ALA A 238 -8.16 -8.71 15.90
CA ALA A 238 -7.69 -8.51 17.25
C ALA A 238 -7.44 -9.86 17.99
N VAL A 239 -8.36 -10.81 17.86
CA VAL A 239 -8.25 -12.15 18.45
C VAL A 239 -7.07 -12.95 17.86
N GLU A 240 -6.73 -12.73 16.60
CA GLU A 240 -5.56 -13.33 15.94
C GLU A 240 -4.24 -12.71 16.41
N SER A 241 -4.27 -11.49 16.96
CA SER A 241 -3.07 -10.78 17.42
C SER A 241 -2.46 -11.39 18.67
N ARG A 242 -1.11 -11.47 18.73
CA ARG A 242 -0.37 -11.89 19.91
C ARG A 242 -0.27 -10.80 20.97
N ARG A 243 -0.62 -9.55 20.66
CA ARG A 243 -0.57 -8.40 21.56
C ARG A 243 -1.82 -8.24 22.42
N ILE A 244 -2.87 -9.00 22.15
CA ILE A 244 -4.13 -9.00 22.87
C ILE A 244 -4.11 -10.14 23.91
N SER A 245 -4.43 -9.85 25.18
CA SER A 245 -4.43 -10.87 26.24
C SER A 245 -5.58 -11.90 26.04
N PRO A 246 -5.45 -13.12 26.60
CA PRO A 246 -6.51 -14.12 26.52
C PRO A 246 -7.84 -13.60 27.06
N GLU A 247 -7.84 -12.90 28.20
CA GLU A 247 -9.03 -12.34 28.84
C GLU A 247 -9.70 -11.29 27.96
N GLN A 248 -8.90 -10.44 27.30
CA GLN A 248 -9.42 -9.44 26.36
C GLN A 248 -10.00 -10.13 25.12
N LYS A 249 -9.37 -11.17 24.60
CA LYS A 249 -9.89 -11.96 23.47
C LYS A 249 -11.25 -12.57 23.79
N ASP A 250 -11.44 -13.07 25.01
CA ASP A 250 -12.73 -13.68 25.42
C ASP A 250 -13.83 -12.61 25.51
N ARG A 251 -13.52 -11.42 26.09
CA ARG A 251 -14.47 -10.31 26.06
C ARG A 251 -14.84 -9.90 24.65
N LEU A 252 -13.86 -9.76 23.76
CA LEU A 252 -14.10 -9.37 22.35
C LEU A 252 -14.93 -10.41 21.58
N ARG A 253 -14.68 -11.71 21.82
CA ARG A 253 -15.50 -12.77 21.22
C ARG A 253 -16.97 -12.67 21.62
N ALA A 254 -17.25 -12.32 22.87
CA ALA A 254 -18.61 -12.13 23.38
C ALA A 254 -19.32 -10.91 22.76
N MET A 255 -18.56 -9.92 22.23
CA MET A 255 -19.10 -8.73 21.58
C MET A 255 -19.40 -8.92 20.09
N LYS A 256 -19.10 -10.08 19.49
CA LYS A 256 -19.41 -10.33 18.08
C LYS A 256 -20.92 -10.23 17.84
N ARG A 257 -21.29 -9.59 16.74
CA ARG A 257 -22.67 -9.45 16.28
C ARG A 257 -23.08 -10.64 15.42
N ARG A 258 -24.35 -11.04 15.51
CA ARG A 258 -24.93 -11.98 14.55
C ARG A 258 -24.96 -11.30 13.18
N SER A 259 -24.35 -11.92 12.17
CA SER A 259 -24.39 -11.50 10.76
C SER A 259 -25.67 -11.98 10.11
#